data_9a66b9179de3b94062d19b6e1074adfc
#
_entry.id   9a66b9179de3b94062d19b6e1074adfc
#
_cell.length_a   1.000
_cell.length_b   1.000
_cell.length_c   1.000
_cell.angle_alpha   90.00
_cell.angle_beta   90.00
_cell.angle_gamma   90.00
#
_symmetry.space_group_name_H-M   'P 1'
#
loop_
_entity.id
_entity.type
_entity.pdbx_description
1 polymer ?
#
loop_
_entity_poly.entity_id
_entity_poly.type
_entity_poly.pdbx_seq_one_letter_code
_entity_poly.pdbx_strand_id
1 'polypeptide(L)'
;MASGVSESGARRRTGAVVSYAYSLLQILVNLLYVPVLLSGIGGEEYGLYQLVGSVIAYLSIANSTFSAGATRFYCAYFAAGDEEGMARTLGILRRIYRVAYLAIFAATCVIAVAFSLVYRKAFSAWEVEESCLMLAVLALNLMLTMSNTMSIACITAHEEFVFLKLSQLVVLVAQPLLVVACIRVWPNAFTVAVVQLLCNFACRVIQQAFARRRLGMRIDPHATDPALQRKILVFSGSILLGVLADQIFWKTDQLVLGYLFGTASVAVYSVGAQIVNAYTPLGFAVSSVFMPHVSKVWHESGDMAELSRLFVRVSRIALYPLLAVLLGFFVFGRDFIRLWAGPGYGEAYLVALMELTPFTIDISQNIGLVILQVIDRYGFRARMYLAAAVTNIVLTVVLAQQMGIVGAALATAIAILVSSGLVLNLYYQRVIGLDMLAWWRSALREAAPMVALAIAAGVLWAPFSGCGWGVLALGIAAWALAFTLVSYFLCANERERELFRGIVRRVIPGAR
;
A
#
# COMPACT_ATOMS: atom_id res chain seq x y z
N MET A 1 -10.17 6.42 39.03
CA MET A 1 -10.10 5.43 37.91
C MET A 1 -11.05 5.75 36.75
N ALA A 2 -12.24 6.34 36.94
CA ALA A 2 -13.18 6.66 35.82
C ALA A 2 -12.71 7.80 34.89
N SER A 3 -11.96 8.79 35.36
CA SER A 3 -11.44 9.89 34.55
C SER A 3 -10.36 9.43 33.54
N GLY A 4 -9.51 8.48 33.91
CA GLY A 4 -8.47 7.95 33.01
C GLY A 4 -9.01 7.14 31.84
N VAL A 5 -10.14 6.44 32.03
CA VAL A 5 -10.78 5.63 30.95
C VAL A 5 -11.43 6.54 29.89
N SER A 6 -11.99 7.69 30.30
CA SER A 6 -12.58 8.66 29.37
C SER A 6 -11.53 9.41 28.54
N GLU A 7 -10.39 9.77 29.13
CA GLU A 7 -9.28 10.43 28.44
C GLU A 7 -8.58 9.50 27.43
N SER A 8 -8.36 8.23 27.78
CA SER A 8 -7.77 7.27 26.83
C SER A 8 -8.72 7.00 25.64
N GLY A 9 -10.02 6.95 25.87
CA GLY A 9 -11.03 6.83 24.82
C GLY A 9 -11.05 8.03 23.86
N ALA A 10 -10.90 9.26 24.38
CA ALA A 10 -10.82 10.47 23.58
C ALA A 10 -9.51 10.51 22.76
N ARG A 11 -8.36 10.18 23.37
CA ARG A 11 -7.05 10.10 22.67
C ARG A 11 -7.06 9.09 21.54
N ARG A 12 -7.65 7.89 21.74
CA ARG A 12 -7.79 6.86 20.70
C ARG A 12 -8.66 7.35 19.53
N ARG A 13 -9.79 8.01 19.79
CA ARG A 13 -10.67 8.58 18.75
C ARG A 13 -9.94 9.66 17.94
N THR A 14 -9.29 10.59 18.62
CA THR A 14 -8.49 11.64 17.96
C THR A 14 -7.35 11.04 17.16
N GLY A 15 -6.63 10.05 17.70
CA GLY A 15 -5.57 9.32 16.99
C GLY A 15 -6.07 8.61 15.73
N ALA A 16 -7.27 8.00 15.77
CA ALA A 16 -7.88 7.38 14.61
C ALA A 16 -8.21 8.42 13.51
N VAL A 17 -8.86 9.52 13.88
CA VAL A 17 -9.19 10.61 12.93
C VAL A 17 -7.93 11.18 12.27
N VAL A 18 -6.90 11.46 13.06
CA VAL A 18 -5.60 11.96 12.56
C VAL A 18 -4.93 10.93 11.64
N SER A 19 -5.05 9.63 11.96
CA SER A 19 -4.49 8.56 11.10
C SER A 19 -5.20 8.47 9.75
N TYR A 20 -6.52 8.59 9.71
CA TYR A 20 -7.28 8.62 8.44
C TYR A 20 -6.97 9.88 7.63
N ALA A 21 -6.93 11.05 8.27
CA ALA A 21 -6.56 12.31 7.62
C ALA A 21 -5.12 12.23 7.04
N TYR A 22 -4.18 11.67 7.78
CA TYR A 22 -2.82 11.39 7.30
C TYR A 22 -2.82 10.49 6.06
N SER A 23 -3.58 9.39 6.07
CA SER A 23 -3.63 8.45 4.94
C SER A 23 -4.22 9.09 3.68
N LEU A 24 -5.28 9.88 3.81
CA LEU A 24 -5.85 10.63 2.69
C LEU A 24 -4.87 11.66 2.13
N LEU A 25 -4.21 12.41 3.02
CA LEU A 25 -3.21 13.40 2.60
C LEU A 25 -2.00 12.73 1.95
N GLN A 26 -1.59 11.57 2.44
CA GLN A 26 -0.51 10.77 1.82
C GLN A 26 -0.84 10.38 0.38
N ILE A 27 -2.07 9.94 0.10
CA ILE A 27 -2.52 9.62 -1.26
C ILE A 27 -2.44 10.88 -2.13
N LEU A 28 -2.97 12.01 -1.65
CA LEU A 28 -2.96 13.28 -2.40
C LEU A 28 -1.53 13.76 -2.67
N VAL A 29 -0.67 13.78 -1.65
CA VAL A 29 0.74 14.20 -1.81
C VAL A 29 1.46 13.29 -2.79
N ASN A 30 1.31 11.97 -2.69
CA ASN A 30 1.95 11.04 -3.61
C ASN A 30 1.48 11.23 -5.06
N LEU A 31 0.18 11.49 -5.27
CA LEU A 31 -0.33 11.79 -6.61
C LEU A 31 0.20 13.12 -7.16
N LEU A 32 0.28 14.15 -6.33
CA LEU A 32 0.83 15.46 -6.74
C LEU A 32 2.35 15.42 -6.94
N TYR A 33 3.04 14.53 -6.25
CA TYR A 33 4.49 14.43 -6.29
C TYR A 33 5.03 13.83 -7.59
N VAL A 34 4.30 12.89 -8.21
CA VAL A 34 4.73 12.23 -9.46
C VAL A 34 4.94 13.23 -10.61
N PRO A 35 3.98 14.10 -10.99
CA PRO A 35 4.20 15.06 -12.06
C PRO A 35 5.32 16.05 -11.75
N VAL A 36 5.51 16.40 -10.48
CA VAL A 36 6.61 17.27 -10.05
C VAL A 36 7.96 16.60 -10.30
N LEU A 37 8.10 15.31 -9.98
CA LEU A 37 9.31 14.56 -10.30
C LEU A 37 9.52 14.43 -11.80
N LEU A 38 8.49 14.02 -12.55
CA LEU A 38 8.58 13.85 -14.00
C LEU A 38 8.98 15.14 -14.73
N SER A 39 8.44 16.29 -14.31
CA SER A 39 8.79 17.59 -14.89
C SER A 39 10.13 18.11 -14.41
N GLY A 40 10.57 17.71 -13.21
CA GLY A 40 11.78 18.25 -12.58
C GLY A 40 13.05 17.48 -12.90
N ILE A 41 12.99 16.13 -12.91
CA ILE A 41 14.15 15.28 -13.18
C ILE A 41 14.05 14.52 -14.53
N GLY A 42 12.87 14.50 -15.14
CA GLY A 42 12.64 13.77 -16.40
C GLY A 42 12.24 12.31 -16.19
N GLY A 43 11.80 11.68 -17.29
CA GLY A 43 11.27 10.30 -17.26
C GLY A 43 12.33 9.25 -16.98
N GLU A 44 13.52 9.36 -17.58
CA GLU A 44 14.60 8.38 -17.40
C GLU A 44 15.08 8.34 -15.94
N GLU A 45 15.34 9.51 -15.36
CA GLU A 45 15.73 9.67 -13.96
C GLU A 45 14.64 9.16 -13.01
N TYR A 46 13.36 9.48 -13.30
CA TYR A 46 12.24 8.96 -12.52
C TYR A 46 12.16 7.43 -12.60
N GLY A 47 12.36 6.86 -13.78
CA GLY A 47 12.43 5.41 -13.99
C GLY A 47 13.59 4.77 -13.23
N LEU A 48 14.76 5.41 -13.24
CA LEU A 48 15.93 4.98 -12.49
C LEU A 48 15.65 4.98 -10.98
N TYR A 49 15.05 6.06 -10.46
CA TYR A 49 14.62 6.15 -9.06
C TYR A 49 13.66 5.02 -8.66
N GLN A 50 12.67 4.72 -9.50
CA GLN A 50 11.70 3.67 -9.25
C GLN A 50 12.32 2.27 -9.31
N LEU A 51 13.23 2.05 -10.25
CA LEU A 51 13.95 0.78 -10.38
C LEU A 51 14.82 0.49 -9.15
N VAL A 52 15.65 1.46 -8.76
CA VAL A 52 16.49 1.33 -7.55
C VAL A 52 15.61 1.20 -6.30
N GLY A 53 14.50 1.95 -6.25
CA GLY A 53 13.50 1.82 -5.21
C GLY A 53 12.91 0.40 -5.11
N SER A 54 12.72 -0.28 -6.23
CA SER A 54 12.25 -1.68 -6.27
C SER A 54 13.27 -2.64 -5.67
N VAL A 55 14.55 -2.44 -5.96
CA VAL A 55 15.63 -3.23 -5.35
C VAL A 55 15.64 -3.04 -3.83
N ILE A 56 15.57 -1.80 -3.36
CA ILE A 56 15.53 -1.49 -1.92
C ILE A 56 14.28 -2.05 -1.24
N ALA A 57 13.15 -2.14 -1.96
CA ALA A 57 11.94 -2.75 -1.44
C ALA A 57 12.15 -4.22 -1.03
N TYR A 58 12.96 -4.99 -1.76
CA TYR A 58 13.34 -6.35 -1.34
C TYR A 58 14.17 -6.33 -0.06
N LEU A 59 15.13 -5.43 0.10
CA LEU A 59 15.92 -5.30 1.33
C LEU A 59 15.04 -4.84 2.51
N SER A 60 13.97 -4.08 2.26
CA SER A 60 13.04 -3.59 3.27
C SER A 60 12.17 -4.68 3.91
N ILE A 61 12.15 -5.91 3.35
CA ILE A 61 11.47 -7.08 3.92
C ILE A 61 11.92 -7.29 5.37
N ALA A 62 13.22 -7.15 5.65
CA ALA A 62 13.76 -7.25 7.00
C ALA A 62 13.13 -6.21 7.94
N ASN A 63 12.99 -4.95 7.50
CA ASN A 63 12.37 -3.90 8.29
C ASN A 63 10.91 -4.21 8.63
N SER A 64 10.10 -4.56 7.63
CA SER A 64 8.67 -4.86 7.80
C SER A 64 8.47 -6.04 8.76
N THR A 65 9.28 -7.07 8.61
CA THR A 65 9.26 -8.29 9.42
C THR A 65 9.57 -8.02 10.90
N PHE A 66 10.64 -7.30 11.19
CA PHE A 66 11.06 -7.03 12.57
C PHE A 66 10.26 -5.91 13.23
N SER A 67 9.70 -4.97 12.48
CA SER A 67 8.88 -3.88 13.00
C SER A 67 7.62 -4.36 13.72
N ALA A 68 6.93 -5.35 13.13
CA ALA A 68 5.75 -5.95 13.75
C ALA A 68 6.10 -6.67 15.08
N GLY A 69 7.20 -7.41 15.11
CA GLY A 69 7.72 -8.04 16.32
C GLY A 69 8.11 -7.03 17.40
N ALA A 70 8.83 -5.97 17.02
CA ALA A 70 9.25 -4.91 17.93
C ALA A 70 8.04 -4.29 18.66
N THR A 71 7.03 -3.89 17.93
CA THR A 71 5.82 -3.28 18.48
C THR A 71 5.07 -4.26 19.37
N ARG A 72 4.85 -5.49 18.93
CA ARG A 72 4.11 -6.51 19.68
C ARG A 72 4.74 -6.80 21.05
N PHE A 73 6.04 -7.13 21.09
CA PHE A 73 6.71 -7.52 22.32
C PHE A 73 6.90 -6.34 23.27
N TYR A 74 7.21 -5.15 22.73
CA TYR A 74 7.31 -3.94 23.55
C TYR A 74 5.97 -3.59 24.21
N CYS A 75 4.87 -3.60 23.44
CA CYS A 75 3.54 -3.33 23.97
C CYS A 75 3.09 -4.37 25.02
N ALA A 76 3.47 -5.64 24.86
CA ALA A 76 3.15 -6.67 25.85
C ALA A 76 3.81 -6.42 27.22
N TYR A 77 5.10 -6.07 27.26
CA TYR A 77 5.79 -5.70 28.48
C TYR A 77 5.30 -4.36 29.06
N PHE A 78 4.98 -3.40 28.19
CA PHE A 78 4.39 -2.14 28.62
C PHE A 78 3.04 -2.34 29.34
N ALA A 79 2.17 -3.19 28.78
CA ALA A 79 0.89 -3.53 29.41
C ALA A 79 1.03 -4.28 30.74
N ALA A 80 2.13 -5.02 30.92
CA ALA A 80 2.47 -5.69 32.17
C ALA A 80 3.16 -4.77 33.20
N GLY A 81 3.50 -3.53 32.83
CA GLY A 81 4.27 -2.61 33.67
C GLY A 81 5.73 -3.02 33.91
N ASP A 82 6.27 -3.92 33.09
CA ASP A 82 7.64 -4.45 33.19
C ASP A 82 8.63 -3.55 32.43
N GLU A 83 9.19 -2.56 33.15
CA GLU A 83 10.17 -1.62 32.59
C GLU A 83 11.46 -2.32 32.13
N GLU A 84 11.89 -3.35 32.88
CA GLU A 84 13.09 -4.10 32.52
C GLU A 84 12.87 -4.95 31.26
N GLY A 85 11.69 -5.57 31.14
CA GLY A 85 11.28 -6.30 29.95
C GLY A 85 11.20 -5.42 28.71
N MET A 86 10.71 -4.18 28.85
CA MET A 86 10.72 -3.18 27.77
C MET A 86 12.15 -2.85 27.33
N ALA A 87 13.03 -2.50 28.29
CA ALA A 87 14.43 -2.16 27.99
C ALA A 87 15.20 -3.33 27.38
N ARG A 88 14.98 -4.54 27.90
CA ARG A 88 15.52 -5.81 27.41
C ARG A 88 15.08 -6.10 25.98
N THR A 89 13.79 -5.92 25.69
CA THR A 89 13.24 -6.09 24.32
C THR A 89 13.94 -5.19 23.33
N LEU A 90 14.11 -3.91 23.65
CA LEU A 90 14.81 -2.96 22.77
C LEU A 90 16.30 -3.29 22.64
N GLY A 91 16.95 -3.80 23.69
CA GLY A 91 18.33 -4.25 23.66
C GLY A 91 18.55 -5.43 22.72
N ILE A 92 17.66 -6.43 22.76
CA ILE A 92 17.67 -7.59 21.86
C ILE A 92 17.41 -7.14 20.41
N LEU A 93 16.41 -6.28 20.18
CA LEU A 93 16.14 -5.73 18.85
C LEU A 93 17.32 -4.95 18.28
N ARG A 94 18.01 -4.15 19.10
CA ARG A 94 19.23 -3.45 18.70
C ARG A 94 20.32 -4.41 18.26
N ARG A 95 20.46 -5.58 18.90
CA ARG A 95 21.41 -6.62 18.51
C ARG A 95 21.00 -7.26 17.18
N ILE A 96 19.73 -7.63 17.02
CA ILE A 96 19.19 -8.18 15.77
C ILE A 96 19.42 -7.18 14.63
N TYR A 97 19.12 -5.89 14.85
CA TYR A 97 19.30 -4.86 13.82
C TYR A 97 20.77 -4.63 13.45
N ARG A 98 21.74 -4.78 14.38
CA ARG A 98 23.17 -4.72 14.01
C ARG A 98 23.55 -5.81 13.01
N VAL A 99 23.08 -7.04 13.24
CA VAL A 99 23.28 -8.13 12.28
C VAL A 99 22.55 -7.85 10.96
N ALA A 100 21.30 -7.36 11.01
CA ALA A 100 20.57 -6.99 9.82
C ALA A 100 21.24 -5.85 9.02
N TYR A 101 21.84 -4.86 9.68
CA TYR A 101 22.61 -3.80 9.00
C TYR A 101 23.83 -4.33 8.25
N LEU A 102 24.57 -5.24 8.87
CA LEU A 102 25.69 -5.90 8.19
C LEU A 102 25.21 -6.72 6.99
N ALA A 103 24.10 -7.44 7.15
CA ALA A 103 23.51 -8.20 6.07
C ALA A 103 22.99 -7.29 4.93
N ILE A 104 22.30 -6.17 5.25
CA ILE A 104 21.85 -5.19 4.27
C ILE A 104 23.04 -4.54 3.57
N PHE A 105 24.10 -4.17 4.31
CA PHE A 105 25.31 -3.59 3.73
C PHE A 105 25.97 -4.57 2.75
N ALA A 106 26.20 -5.81 3.18
CA ALA A 106 26.77 -6.85 2.34
C ALA A 106 25.91 -7.14 1.10
N ALA A 107 24.58 -7.26 1.31
CA ALA A 107 23.64 -7.45 0.22
C ALA A 107 23.65 -6.27 -0.76
N THR A 108 23.70 -5.02 -0.26
CA THR A 108 23.79 -3.83 -1.10
C THR A 108 25.06 -3.84 -1.95
N CYS A 109 26.22 -4.22 -1.39
CA CYS A 109 27.46 -4.35 -2.15
C CYS A 109 27.36 -5.43 -3.24
N VAL A 110 26.81 -6.60 -2.90
CA VAL A 110 26.59 -7.69 -3.88
C VAL A 110 25.61 -7.24 -4.98
N ILE A 111 24.51 -6.59 -4.59
CA ILE A 111 23.50 -6.09 -5.54
C ILE A 111 24.09 -5.00 -6.43
N ALA A 112 24.91 -4.08 -5.90
CA ALA A 112 25.55 -3.04 -6.71
C ALA A 112 26.47 -3.64 -7.78
N VAL A 113 27.25 -4.67 -7.42
CA VAL A 113 28.08 -5.42 -8.38
C VAL A 113 27.20 -6.18 -9.37
N ALA A 114 26.18 -6.89 -8.89
CA ALA A 114 25.25 -7.62 -9.78
C ALA A 114 24.50 -6.65 -10.72
N PHE A 115 24.05 -5.50 -10.20
CA PHE A 115 23.37 -4.47 -10.96
C PHE A 115 24.27 -3.96 -12.08
N SER A 116 25.52 -3.64 -11.80
CA SER A 116 26.48 -3.18 -12.81
C SER A 116 26.77 -4.22 -13.89
N LEU A 117 26.70 -5.52 -13.55
CA LEU A 117 26.91 -6.60 -14.52
C LEU A 117 25.66 -6.89 -15.36
N VAL A 118 24.48 -6.95 -14.70
CA VAL A 118 23.21 -7.31 -15.34
C VAL A 118 22.70 -6.20 -16.25
N TYR A 119 22.73 -4.96 -15.77
CA TYR A 119 22.18 -3.81 -16.51
C TYR A 119 23.19 -3.12 -17.45
N ARG A 120 24.44 -3.58 -17.50
CA ARG A 120 25.49 -3.01 -18.35
C ARG A 120 25.12 -2.91 -19.85
N LYS A 121 24.24 -3.79 -20.32
CA LYS A 121 23.80 -3.77 -21.73
C LYS A 121 22.57 -2.89 -21.96
N ALA A 122 21.77 -2.66 -20.91
CA ALA A 122 20.52 -1.92 -20.99
C ALA A 122 20.68 -0.45 -20.61
N PHE A 123 21.72 -0.12 -19.84
CA PHE A 123 21.93 1.19 -19.24
C PHE A 123 23.25 1.80 -19.73
N SER A 124 23.27 3.12 -19.78
CA SER A 124 24.48 3.91 -19.98
C SER A 124 25.42 3.85 -18.76
N ALA A 125 26.67 4.21 -18.94
CA ALA A 125 27.64 4.17 -17.84
C ALA A 125 27.25 5.07 -16.66
N TRP A 126 26.66 6.25 -16.93
CA TRP A 126 26.22 7.18 -15.88
C TRP A 126 25.02 6.65 -15.11
N GLU A 127 24.03 6.00 -15.77
CA GLU A 127 22.88 5.39 -15.10
C GLU A 127 23.30 4.29 -14.14
N VAL A 128 24.31 3.48 -14.52
CA VAL A 128 24.86 2.43 -13.63
C VAL A 128 25.56 3.05 -12.42
N GLU A 129 26.39 4.09 -12.62
CA GLU A 129 27.09 4.77 -11.54
C GLU A 129 26.11 5.42 -10.58
N GLU A 130 25.14 6.19 -11.07
CA GLU A 130 24.11 6.84 -10.28
C GLU A 130 23.24 5.83 -9.53
N SER A 131 22.87 4.71 -10.15
CA SER A 131 22.15 3.61 -9.49
C SER A 131 22.92 3.05 -8.31
N CYS A 132 24.23 2.84 -8.44
CA CYS A 132 25.06 2.32 -7.33
C CYS A 132 25.14 3.33 -6.18
N LEU A 133 25.26 4.63 -6.46
CA LEU A 133 25.24 5.67 -5.43
C LEU A 133 23.87 5.75 -4.76
N MET A 134 22.78 5.68 -5.52
CA MET A 134 21.41 5.67 -4.99
C MET A 134 21.16 4.43 -4.13
N LEU A 135 21.62 3.23 -4.54
CA LEU A 135 21.54 2.01 -3.73
C LEU A 135 22.19 2.21 -2.39
N ALA A 136 23.38 2.82 -2.32
CA ALA A 136 24.07 3.09 -1.06
C ALA A 136 23.28 4.06 -0.17
N VAL A 137 22.79 5.18 -0.72
CA VAL A 137 22.00 6.19 0.01
C VAL A 137 20.67 5.60 0.51
N LEU A 138 19.95 4.87 -0.34
CA LEU A 138 18.66 4.27 0.02
C LEU A 138 18.83 3.09 0.99
N ALA A 139 19.92 2.31 0.91
CA ALA A 139 20.25 1.29 1.91
C ALA A 139 20.54 1.94 3.28
N LEU A 140 21.29 3.04 3.31
CA LEU A 140 21.49 3.81 4.53
C LEU A 140 20.17 4.34 5.09
N ASN A 141 19.30 4.88 4.24
CA ASN A 141 17.95 5.30 4.61
C ASN A 141 17.12 4.15 5.21
N LEU A 142 17.20 2.95 4.63
CA LEU A 142 16.57 1.75 5.18
C LEU A 142 17.11 1.40 6.58
N MET A 143 18.43 1.42 6.79
CA MET A 143 19.03 1.17 8.11
C MET A 143 18.57 2.21 9.15
N LEU A 144 18.44 3.47 8.75
CA LEU A 144 17.93 4.55 9.60
C LEU A 144 16.46 4.32 9.98
N THR A 145 15.62 3.94 9.04
CA THR A 145 14.19 3.64 9.29
C THR A 145 14.02 2.42 10.18
N MET A 146 14.79 1.36 9.98
CA MET A 146 14.85 0.20 10.91
C MET A 146 15.20 0.61 12.33
N SER A 147 16.21 1.45 12.49
CA SER A 147 16.60 1.95 13.81
C SER A 147 15.50 2.77 14.48
N ASN A 148 14.67 3.48 13.70
CA ASN A 148 13.57 4.28 14.20
C ASN A 148 12.39 3.43 14.71
N THR A 149 12.26 2.19 14.25
CA THR A 149 11.20 1.25 14.67
C THR A 149 11.12 1.09 16.19
N MET A 150 12.25 1.12 16.89
CA MET A 150 12.27 1.07 18.37
C MET A 150 11.56 2.27 18.99
N SER A 151 11.78 3.49 18.46
CA SER A 151 11.10 4.69 18.93
C SER A 151 9.61 4.65 18.60
N ILE A 152 9.24 4.16 17.41
CA ILE A 152 7.85 3.99 16.99
C ILE A 152 7.13 2.99 17.91
N ALA A 153 7.75 1.87 18.27
CA ALA A 153 7.18 0.89 19.19
C ALA A 153 6.89 1.50 20.57
N CYS A 154 7.83 2.30 21.12
CA CYS A 154 7.64 3.02 22.37
C CYS A 154 6.50 4.03 22.28
N ILE A 155 6.47 4.88 21.25
CA ILE A 155 5.43 5.90 21.04
C ILE A 155 4.05 5.24 20.88
N THR A 156 3.98 4.12 20.16
CA THR A 156 2.75 3.35 19.94
C THR A 156 2.24 2.73 21.24
N ALA A 157 3.12 2.16 22.07
CA ALA A 157 2.74 1.58 23.35
C ALA A 157 2.15 2.61 24.32
N HIS A 158 2.65 3.85 24.28
CA HIS A 158 2.11 4.97 25.09
C HIS A 158 0.88 5.64 24.46
N GLU A 159 0.34 5.08 23.36
CA GLU A 159 -0.83 5.62 22.64
C GLU A 159 -0.67 7.08 22.13
N GLU A 160 0.57 7.53 21.94
CA GLU A 160 0.89 8.88 21.44
C GLU A 160 0.79 8.97 19.89
N PHE A 161 -0.35 8.50 19.38
CA PHE A 161 -0.61 8.41 17.93
C PHE A 161 -0.66 9.79 17.25
N VAL A 162 -1.12 10.82 17.95
CA VAL A 162 -1.18 12.19 17.42
C VAL A 162 0.23 12.70 17.12
N PHE A 163 1.17 12.57 18.07
CA PHE A 163 2.55 12.96 17.87
C PHE A 163 3.21 12.15 16.73
N LEU A 164 2.98 10.83 16.72
CA LEU A 164 3.52 9.95 15.70
C LEU A 164 3.06 10.38 14.30
N LYS A 165 1.77 10.63 14.13
CA LYS A 165 1.20 11.01 12.83
C LYS A 165 1.56 12.44 12.42
N LEU A 166 1.61 13.39 13.36
CA LEU A 166 2.06 14.75 13.07
C LEU A 166 3.53 14.80 12.64
N SER A 167 4.42 14.05 13.32
CA SER A 167 5.83 13.98 12.93
C SER A 167 6.02 13.37 11.54
N GLN A 168 5.22 12.35 11.18
CA GLN A 168 5.20 11.78 9.83
C GLN A 168 4.60 12.75 8.80
N LEU A 169 3.57 13.52 9.18
CA LEU A 169 2.94 14.51 8.33
C LEU A 169 3.89 15.65 7.96
N VAL A 170 4.69 16.13 8.92
CA VAL A 170 5.71 17.13 8.63
C VAL A 170 6.67 16.64 7.55
N VAL A 171 7.13 15.39 7.64
CA VAL A 171 8.02 14.82 6.62
C VAL A 171 7.31 14.63 5.29
N LEU A 172 6.07 14.15 5.32
CA LEU A 172 5.25 13.95 4.12
C LEU A 172 5.09 15.23 3.28
N VAL A 173 4.99 16.38 3.93
CA VAL A 173 4.86 17.69 3.25
C VAL A 173 6.22 18.31 2.96
N ALA A 174 7.14 18.25 3.93
CA ALA A 174 8.45 18.89 3.79
C ALA A 174 9.33 18.21 2.72
N GLN A 175 9.27 16.88 2.60
CA GLN A 175 10.10 16.14 1.64
C GLN A 175 9.82 16.57 0.18
N PRO A 176 8.59 16.60 -0.36
CA PRO A 176 8.32 17.09 -1.70
C PRO A 176 8.75 18.55 -1.91
N LEU A 177 8.53 19.43 -0.92
CA LEU A 177 8.93 20.83 -1.00
C LEU A 177 10.46 20.99 -1.09
N LEU A 178 11.20 20.24 -0.27
CA LEU A 178 12.66 20.24 -0.30
C LEU A 178 13.19 19.64 -1.61
N VAL A 179 12.55 18.56 -2.10
CA VAL A 179 12.92 17.99 -3.40
C VAL A 179 12.72 19.01 -4.51
N VAL A 180 11.57 19.70 -4.56
CA VAL A 180 11.33 20.79 -5.54
C VAL A 180 12.40 21.87 -5.50
N ALA A 181 12.84 22.24 -4.31
CA ALA A 181 13.91 23.25 -4.15
C ALA A 181 15.26 22.72 -4.65
N CYS A 182 15.61 21.46 -4.30
CA CYS A 182 16.91 20.87 -4.62
C CYS A 182 17.05 20.48 -6.10
N ILE A 183 16.00 19.93 -6.72
CA ILE A 183 16.04 19.51 -8.15
C ILE A 183 16.15 20.71 -9.11
N ARG A 184 15.86 21.94 -8.67
CA ARG A 184 16.15 23.15 -9.46
C ARG A 184 17.63 23.40 -9.64
N VAL A 185 18.47 22.89 -8.72
CA VAL A 185 19.93 23.03 -8.76
C VAL A 185 20.59 21.77 -9.32
N TRP A 186 20.11 20.61 -8.89
CA TRP A 186 20.61 19.29 -9.32
C TRP A 186 19.43 18.39 -9.71
N PRO A 187 18.99 18.43 -11.00
CA PRO A 187 17.81 17.72 -11.47
C PRO A 187 18.13 16.23 -11.76
N ASN A 188 18.39 15.43 -10.72
CA ASN A 188 18.66 14.01 -10.85
C ASN A 188 17.98 13.19 -9.72
N ALA A 189 17.89 11.89 -9.95
CA ALA A 189 17.28 10.92 -9.03
C ALA A 189 18.05 10.78 -7.72
N PHE A 190 19.37 10.93 -7.76
CA PHE A 190 20.23 10.90 -6.57
C PHE A 190 19.86 12.00 -5.58
N THR A 191 19.57 13.22 -6.06
CA THR A 191 19.11 14.34 -5.21
C THR A 191 17.82 13.98 -4.46
N VAL A 192 16.88 13.31 -5.12
CA VAL A 192 15.63 12.84 -4.48
C VAL A 192 15.93 11.86 -3.35
N ALA A 193 16.84 10.89 -3.60
CA ALA A 193 17.24 9.89 -2.60
C ALA A 193 17.94 10.54 -1.38
N VAL A 194 18.81 11.52 -1.61
CA VAL A 194 19.49 12.25 -0.52
C VAL A 194 18.52 13.07 0.31
N VAL A 195 17.61 13.82 -0.31
CA VAL A 195 16.57 14.58 0.42
C VAL A 195 15.69 13.63 1.25
N GLN A 196 15.30 12.47 0.69
CA GLN A 196 14.54 11.46 1.42
C GLN A 196 15.30 10.95 2.65
N LEU A 197 16.60 10.68 2.52
CA LEU A 197 17.46 10.27 3.63
C LEU A 197 17.49 11.34 4.72
N LEU A 198 17.71 12.61 4.37
CA LEU A 198 17.80 13.73 5.32
C LEU A 198 16.46 13.94 6.05
N CYS A 199 15.34 13.90 5.34
CA CYS A 199 14.01 14.03 5.94
C CYS A 199 13.70 12.88 6.91
N ASN A 200 14.00 11.64 6.54
CA ASN A 200 13.82 10.48 7.41
C ASN A 200 14.78 10.51 8.61
N PHE A 201 16.00 11.00 8.44
CA PHE A 201 16.94 11.22 9.54
C PHE A 201 16.38 12.25 10.54
N ALA A 202 15.89 13.38 10.05
CA ALA A 202 15.28 14.41 10.90
C ALA A 202 14.06 13.85 11.67
N CYS A 203 13.17 13.12 10.99
CA CYS A 203 12.02 12.46 11.61
C CYS A 203 12.45 11.50 12.72
N ARG A 204 13.46 10.67 12.44
CA ARG A 204 14.01 9.76 13.42
C ARG A 204 14.56 10.50 14.65
N VAL A 205 15.33 11.57 14.45
CA VAL A 205 15.88 12.35 15.56
C VAL A 205 14.76 12.92 16.44
N ILE A 206 13.71 13.48 15.83
CA ILE A 206 12.54 14.03 16.54
C ILE A 206 11.82 12.93 17.33
N GLN A 207 11.51 11.80 16.68
CA GLN A 207 10.80 10.69 17.33
C GLN A 207 11.64 10.03 18.43
N GLN A 208 12.94 9.85 18.21
CA GLN A 208 13.84 9.30 19.20
C GLN A 208 14.03 10.23 20.40
N ALA A 209 14.16 11.54 20.16
CA ALA A 209 14.24 12.54 21.24
C ALA A 209 12.98 12.55 22.09
N PHE A 210 11.80 12.50 21.46
CA PHE A 210 10.53 12.41 22.16
C PHE A 210 10.41 11.11 22.99
N ALA A 211 10.69 9.95 22.37
CA ALA A 211 10.64 8.66 23.06
C ALA A 211 11.57 8.61 24.27
N ARG A 212 12.81 9.15 24.15
CA ARG A 212 13.77 9.14 25.25
C ARG A 212 13.46 10.17 26.34
N ARG A 213 13.13 11.43 25.95
CA ARG A 213 13.00 12.55 26.92
C ARG A 213 11.64 12.62 27.56
N ARG A 214 10.57 12.27 26.83
CA ARG A 214 9.18 12.41 27.29
C ARG A 214 8.59 11.07 27.78
N LEU A 215 8.94 9.97 27.11
CA LEU A 215 8.37 8.64 27.41
C LEU A 215 9.35 7.75 28.21
N GLY A 216 10.56 8.25 28.53
CA GLY A 216 11.51 7.49 29.33
C GLY A 216 12.06 6.23 28.66
N MET A 217 12.05 6.15 27.32
CA MET A 217 12.56 4.98 26.60
C MET A 217 13.99 4.65 26.98
N ARG A 218 14.20 3.45 27.53
CA ARG A 218 15.51 2.92 27.91
C ARG A 218 15.83 1.71 27.04
N ILE A 219 17.10 1.52 26.72
CA ILE A 219 17.61 0.38 25.96
C ILE A 219 18.67 -0.27 26.80
N ASP A 220 18.50 -1.54 27.15
CA ASP A 220 19.54 -2.31 27.82
C ASP A 220 20.57 -2.80 26.78
N PRO A 221 21.79 -2.23 26.75
CA PRO A 221 22.80 -2.59 25.76
C PRO A 221 23.36 -4.00 25.94
N HIS A 222 23.21 -4.57 27.15
CA HIS A 222 23.74 -5.88 27.53
C HIS A 222 22.70 -6.99 27.60
N ALA A 223 21.45 -6.68 27.21
CA ALA A 223 20.35 -7.64 27.24
C ALA A 223 20.70 -8.96 26.55
N THR A 224 20.65 -10.06 27.30
CA THR A 224 20.86 -11.42 26.81
C THR A 224 19.74 -12.31 27.28
N ASP A 225 18.67 -12.40 26.49
CA ASP A 225 17.58 -13.33 26.72
C ASP A 225 17.35 -14.17 25.46
N PRO A 226 17.99 -15.37 25.38
CA PRO A 226 17.85 -16.24 24.20
C PRO A 226 16.40 -16.70 23.97
N ALA A 227 15.61 -16.85 25.04
CA ALA A 227 14.21 -17.25 24.91
C ALA A 227 13.36 -16.16 24.26
N LEU A 228 13.51 -14.91 24.69
CA LEU A 228 12.84 -13.76 24.11
C LEU A 228 13.34 -13.50 22.68
N GLN A 229 14.64 -13.60 22.43
CA GLN A 229 15.21 -13.47 21.09
C GLN A 229 14.61 -14.51 20.14
N ARG A 230 14.51 -15.78 20.55
CA ARG A 230 13.89 -16.83 19.76
C ARG A 230 12.41 -16.55 19.49
N LYS A 231 11.66 -16.07 20.48
CA LYS A 231 10.25 -15.68 20.30
C LYS A 231 10.09 -14.58 19.26
N ILE A 232 10.94 -13.54 19.33
CA ILE A 232 10.92 -12.44 18.36
C ILE A 232 11.25 -12.96 16.95
N LEU A 233 12.29 -13.79 16.80
CA LEU A 233 12.70 -14.33 15.50
C LEU A 233 11.65 -15.26 14.88
N VAL A 234 11.06 -16.16 15.69
CA VAL A 234 10.00 -17.07 15.22
C VAL A 234 8.77 -16.29 14.77
N PHE A 235 8.34 -15.32 15.58
CA PHE A 235 7.21 -14.45 15.22
C PHE A 235 7.49 -13.64 13.95
N SER A 236 8.67 -13.02 13.85
CA SER A 236 9.09 -12.29 12.66
C SER A 236 9.18 -13.21 11.44
N GLY A 237 9.72 -14.42 11.59
CA GLY A 237 9.80 -15.40 10.51
C GLY A 237 8.44 -15.80 9.95
N SER A 238 7.37 -15.84 10.78
CA SER A 238 6.02 -16.14 10.29
C SER A 238 5.45 -15.05 9.36
N ILE A 239 5.90 -13.80 9.50
CA ILE A 239 5.48 -12.66 8.67
C ILE A 239 6.32 -12.59 7.38
N LEU A 240 7.56 -13.06 7.43
CA LEU A 240 8.54 -12.96 6.35
C LEU A 240 8.00 -13.44 4.99
N LEU A 241 7.37 -14.62 4.97
CA LEU A 241 6.89 -15.22 3.72
C LEU A 241 5.80 -14.38 3.06
N GLY A 242 4.91 -13.78 3.84
CA GLY A 242 3.87 -12.89 3.32
C GLY A 242 4.47 -11.63 2.72
N VAL A 243 5.38 -10.97 3.46
CA VAL A 243 6.05 -9.75 2.98
C VAL A 243 6.92 -10.03 1.76
N LEU A 244 7.61 -11.17 1.73
CA LEU A 244 8.40 -11.60 0.57
C LEU A 244 7.52 -11.76 -0.68
N ALA A 245 6.39 -12.46 -0.54
CA ALA A 245 5.45 -12.65 -1.63
C ALA A 245 4.90 -11.30 -2.15
N ASP A 246 4.60 -10.36 -1.24
CA ASP A 246 4.15 -9.01 -1.61
C ASP A 246 5.24 -8.26 -2.40
N GLN A 247 6.50 -8.29 -1.97
CA GLN A 247 7.56 -7.60 -2.71
C GLN A 247 7.82 -8.24 -4.08
N ILE A 248 7.83 -9.56 -4.16
CA ILE A 248 7.96 -10.27 -5.43
C ILE A 248 6.82 -9.87 -6.36
N PHE A 249 5.60 -9.88 -5.88
CA PHE A 249 4.42 -9.60 -6.69
C PHE A 249 4.39 -8.17 -7.24
N TRP A 250 4.73 -7.17 -6.41
CA TRP A 250 4.56 -5.74 -6.76
C TRP A 250 5.81 -5.04 -7.26
N LYS A 251 7.02 -5.66 -7.15
CA LYS A 251 8.27 -4.99 -7.47
C LYS A 251 9.08 -5.67 -8.58
N THR A 252 8.79 -6.93 -8.90
CA THR A 252 9.55 -7.66 -9.92
C THR A 252 9.35 -7.08 -11.32
N ASP A 253 8.14 -6.62 -11.66
CA ASP A 253 7.83 -6.09 -12.99
C ASP A 253 8.74 -4.91 -13.36
N GLN A 254 9.00 -4.01 -12.40
CA GLN A 254 9.93 -2.89 -12.60
C GLN A 254 11.36 -3.36 -12.88
N LEU A 255 11.82 -4.44 -12.22
CA LEU A 255 13.14 -5.02 -12.46
C LEU A 255 13.25 -5.66 -13.85
N VAL A 256 12.22 -6.44 -14.23
CA VAL A 256 12.17 -7.09 -15.55
C VAL A 256 12.12 -6.06 -16.68
N LEU A 257 11.25 -5.05 -16.53
CA LEU A 257 11.12 -3.99 -17.54
C LEU A 257 12.39 -3.14 -17.67
N GLY A 258 13.05 -2.83 -16.54
CA GLY A 258 14.32 -2.12 -16.55
C GLY A 258 15.42 -2.90 -17.28
N TYR A 259 15.46 -4.23 -17.09
CA TYR A 259 16.41 -5.09 -17.78
C TYR A 259 16.12 -5.21 -19.28
N LEU A 260 14.84 -5.34 -19.67
CA LEU A 260 14.46 -5.58 -21.07
C LEU A 260 14.40 -4.29 -21.91
N PHE A 261 13.93 -3.19 -21.33
CA PHE A 261 13.54 -1.99 -22.06
C PHE A 261 14.08 -0.67 -21.50
N GLY A 262 14.89 -0.72 -20.43
CA GLY A 262 15.52 0.46 -19.83
C GLY A 262 14.62 1.28 -18.91
N THR A 263 15.16 2.38 -18.41
CA THR A 263 14.58 3.24 -17.36
C THR A 263 13.29 3.93 -17.79
N ALA A 264 13.20 4.38 -19.05
CA ALA A 264 11.99 5.01 -19.58
C ALA A 264 10.74 4.11 -19.47
N SER A 265 10.90 2.80 -19.74
CA SER A 265 9.80 1.84 -19.60
C SER A 265 9.38 1.63 -18.14
N VAL A 266 10.35 1.64 -17.23
CA VAL A 266 10.07 1.60 -15.78
C VAL A 266 9.30 2.84 -15.35
N ALA A 267 9.60 4.01 -15.87
CA ALA A 267 8.87 5.25 -15.59
C ALA A 267 7.40 5.13 -15.98
N VAL A 268 7.12 4.70 -17.22
CA VAL A 268 5.75 4.54 -17.73
C VAL A 268 4.95 3.53 -16.89
N TYR A 269 5.55 2.37 -16.62
CA TYR A 269 4.92 1.34 -15.75
C TYR A 269 4.64 1.88 -14.35
N SER A 270 5.62 2.57 -13.75
CA SER A 270 5.50 3.12 -12.38
C SER A 270 4.42 4.19 -12.26
N VAL A 271 4.21 4.99 -13.32
CA VAL A 271 3.10 5.95 -13.39
C VAL A 271 1.76 5.23 -13.32
N GLY A 272 1.58 4.12 -14.06
CA GLY A 272 0.38 3.28 -13.97
C GLY A 272 0.21 2.63 -12.59
N ALA A 273 1.26 2.02 -12.07
CA ALA A 273 1.26 1.38 -10.75
C ALA A 273 0.96 2.37 -9.61
N GLN A 274 1.30 3.66 -9.77
CA GLN A 274 0.97 4.68 -8.76
C GLN A 274 -0.55 4.89 -8.60
N ILE A 275 -1.31 4.75 -9.68
CA ILE A 275 -2.79 4.79 -9.64
C ILE A 275 -3.32 3.61 -8.82
N VAL A 276 -2.77 2.42 -9.03
CA VAL A 276 -3.15 1.21 -8.27
C VAL A 276 -2.82 1.36 -6.78
N ASN A 277 -1.65 1.93 -6.46
CA ASN A 277 -1.26 2.23 -5.08
C ASN A 277 -2.22 3.22 -4.40
N ALA A 278 -2.71 4.22 -5.12
CA ALA A 278 -3.70 5.17 -4.59
C ALA A 278 -5.09 4.54 -4.41
N TYR A 279 -5.43 3.53 -5.20
CA TYR A 279 -6.70 2.82 -5.16
C TYR A 279 -6.81 1.81 -3.99
N THR A 280 -5.72 1.16 -3.64
CA THR A 280 -5.66 0.07 -2.65
C THR A 280 -6.28 0.42 -1.29
N PRO A 281 -6.02 1.59 -0.68
CA PRO A 281 -6.57 1.94 0.63
C PRO A 281 -8.10 2.03 0.68
N LEU A 282 -8.78 2.25 -0.47
CA LEU A 282 -10.24 2.36 -0.52
C LEU A 282 -10.94 1.07 -0.08
N GLY A 283 -10.43 -0.08 -0.51
CA GLY A 283 -11.00 -1.38 -0.14
C GLY A 283 -10.64 -1.80 1.28
N PHE A 284 -9.41 -1.55 1.71
CA PHE A 284 -8.98 -1.86 3.08
C PHE A 284 -9.74 -1.04 4.13
N ALA A 285 -10.10 0.20 3.84
CA ALA A 285 -10.85 1.06 4.74
C ALA A 285 -12.20 0.45 5.15
N VAL A 286 -12.90 -0.19 4.21
CA VAL A 286 -14.19 -0.84 4.49
C VAL A 286 -13.98 -2.08 5.36
N SER A 287 -13.06 -2.98 4.97
CA SER A 287 -12.90 -4.29 5.64
C SER A 287 -12.38 -4.17 7.07
N SER A 288 -11.49 -3.19 7.34
CA SER A 288 -10.89 -3.01 8.67
C SER A 288 -11.91 -2.68 9.77
N VAL A 289 -12.99 -2.00 9.43
CA VAL A 289 -14.07 -1.64 10.37
C VAL A 289 -14.84 -2.88 10.84
N PHE A 290 -14.91 -3.93 10.01
CA PHE A 290 -15.70 -5.13 10.31
C PHE A 290 -14.93 -6.23 11.05
N MET A 291 -13.61 -6.10 11.21
CA MET A 291 -12.80 -7.12 11.90
C MET A 291 -13.31 -7.47 13.32
N PRO A 292 -13.64 -6.51 14.21
CA PRO A 292 -14.19 -6.82 15.53
C PRO A 292 -15.54 -7.56 15.46
N HIS A 293 -16.38 -7.21 14.47
CA HIS A 293 -17.67 -7.85 14.28
C HIS A 293 -17.54 -9.29 13.79
N VAL A 294 -16.65 -9.56 12.81
CA VAL A 294 -16.31 -10.92 12.35
C VAL A 294 -15.83 -11.77 13.52
N SER A 295 -14.91 -11.23 14.32
CA SER A 295 -14.36 -11.93 15.48
C SER A 295 -15.45 -12.25 16.52
N LYS A 296 -16.36 -11.30 16.78
CA LYS A 296 -17.49 -11.49 17.69
C LYS A 296 -18.42 -12.61 17.20
N VAL A 297 -18.88 -12.53 15.94
CA VAL A 297 -19.78 -13.55 15.36
C VAL A 297 -19.14 -14.95 15.44
N TRP A 298 -17.85 -15.07 15.10
CA TRP A 298 -17.18 -16.37 15.15
C TRP A 298 -17.08 -16.95 16.57
N HIS A 299 -16.75 -16.13 17.58
CA HIS A 299 -16.58 -16.59 18.96
C HIS A 299 -17.93 -16.84 19.68
N GLU A 300 -19.00 -16.13 19.30
CA GLU A 300 -20.31 -16.29 19.92
C GLU A 300 -21.13 -17.43 19.32
N SER A 301 -21.19 -17.52 18.00
CA SER A 301 -22.07 -18.50 17.31
C SER A 301 -21.32 -19.61 16.58
N GLY A 302 -20.08 -19.36 16.11
CA GLY A 302 -19.38 -20.28 15.22
C GLY A 302 -20.11 -20.50 13.88
N ASP A 303 -21.16 -19.71 13.58
CA ASP A 303 -22.02 -19.92 12.42
C ASP A 303 -21.38 -19.38 11.14
N MET A 304 -20.91 -20.32 10.29
CA MET A 304 -20.33 -19.99 8.99
C MET A 304 -21.36 -19.37 8.03
N ALA A 305 -22.65 -19.69 8.17
CA ALA A 305 -23.70 -19.11 7.33
C ALA A 305 -23.89 -17.62 7.65
N GLU A 306 -23.74 -17.22 8.92
CA GLU A 306 -23.77 -15.81 9.31
C GLU A 306 -22.55 -15.06 8.80
N LEU A 307 -21.35 -15.64 8.91
CA LEU A 307 -20.13 -15.09 8.34
C LEU A 307 -20.23 -14.95 6.81
N SER A 308 -20.86 -15.92 6.13
CA SER A 308 -21.07 -15.86 4.67
C SER A 308 -22.02 -14.71 4.28
N ARG A 309 -23.11 -14.52 5.01
CA ARG A 309 -24.01 -13.37 4.81
C ARG A 309 -23.30 -12.03 5.05
N LEU A 310 -22.45 -11.96 6.09
CA LEU A 310 -21.63 -10.78 6.39
C LEU A 310 -20.61 -10.53 5.26
N PHE A 311 -19.93 -11.58 4.78
CA PHE A 311 -18.99 -11.53 3.66
C PHE A 311 -19.65 -10.89 2.42
N VAL A 312 -20.79 -11.43 1.97
CA VAL A 312 -21.49 -10.90 0.79
C VAL A 312 -21.88 -9.43 0.99
N ARG A 313 -22.41 -9.09 2.17
CA ARG A 313 -22.84 -7.71 2.48
C ARG A 313 -21.69 -6.71 2.46
N VAL A 314 -20.61 -7.01 3.16
CA VAL A 314 -19.47 -6.08 3.31
C VAL A 314 -18.73 -5.93 1.98
N SER A 315 -18.54 -7.05 1.25
CA SER A 315 -17.90 -7.03 -0.07
C SER A 315 -18.71 -6.21 -1.09
N ARG A 316 -20.05 -6.24 -1.02
CA ARG A 316 -20.94 -5.38 -1.83
C ARG A 316 -20.70 -3.90 -1.53
N ILE A 317 -20.70 -3.53 -0.25
CA ILE A 317 -20.49 -2.13 0.17
C ILE A 317 -19.11 -1.65 -0.31
N ALA A 318 -18.09 -2.51 -0.21
CA ALA A 318 -16.75 -2.20 -0.70
C ALA A 318 -16.68 -2.04 -2.23
N LEU A 319 -17.53 -2.75 -2.97
CA LEU A 319 -17.53 -2.73 -4.43
C LEU A 319 -17.98 -1.37 -5.01
N TYR A 320 -18.90 -0.64 -4.35
CA TYR A 320 -19.39 0.66 -4.84
C TYR A 320 -18.28 1.70 -5.07
N PRO A 321 -17.47 2.09 -4.06
CA PRO A 321 -16.40 3.05 -4.27
C PRO A 321 -15.32 2.53 -5.22
N LEU A 322 -15.07 1.22 -5.22
CA LEU A 322 -14.10 0.59 -6.11
C LEU A 322 -14.55 0.68 -7.57
N LEU A 323 -15.81 0.35 -7.88
CA LEU A 323 -16.36 0.50 -9.23
C LEU A 323 -16.44 1.97 -9.67
N ALA A 324 -16.77 2.89 -8.76
CA ALA A 324 -16.79 4.31 -9.07
C ALA A 324 -15.44 4.80 -9.62
N VAL A 325 -14.35 4.40 -8.97
CA VAL A 325 -12.99 4.77 -9.39
C VAL A 325 -12.55 3.99 -10.62
N LEU A 326 -12.74 2.67 -10.67
CA LEU A 326 -12.37 1.85 -11.82
C LEU A 326 -13.05 2.32 -13.10
N LEU A 327 -14.38 2.46 -13.08
CA LEU A 327 -15.14 2.84 -14.25
C LEU A 327 -14.95 4.32 -14.60
N GLY A 328 -14.79 5.19 -13.61
CA GLY A 328 -14.36 6.57 -13.81
C GLY A 328 -12.98 6.65 -14.49
N PHE A 329 -12.02 5.83 -14.05
CA PHE A 329 -10.72 5.73 -14.68
C PHE A 329 -10.79 5.14 -16.09
N PHE A 330 -11.69 4.20 -16.34
CA PHE A 330 -11.96 3.70 -17.69
C PHE A 330 -12.39 4.83 -18.64
N VAL A 331 -13.27 5.75 -18.20
CA VAL A 331 -13.77 6.87 -19.00
C VAL A 331 -12.76 7.99 -19.15
N PHE A 332 -12.18 8.44 -18.03
CA PHE A 332 -11.38 9.67 -17.96
C PHE A 332 -9.87 9.43 -17.85
N GLY A 333 -9.45 8.19 -17.60
CA GLY A 333 -8.07 7.86 -17.22
C GLY A 333 -7.03 8.21 -18.28
N ARG A 334 -7.39 8.11 -19.57
CA ARG A 334 -6.48 8.49 -20.67
C ARG A 334 -6.17 9.99 -20.63
N ASP A 335 -7.20 10.83 -20.49
CA ASP A 335 -7.03 12.27 -20.39
C ASP A 335 -6.36 12.68 -19.08
N PHE A 336 -6.71 11.99 -17.98
CA PHE A 336 -6.07 12.18 -16.69
C PHE A 336 -4.56 11.90 -16.76
N ILE A 337 -4.12 10.76 -17.28
CA ILE A 337 -2.70 10.41 -17.41
C ILE A 337 -1.98 11.42 -18.30
N ARG A 338 -2.58 11.81 -19.42
CA ARG A 338 -1.99 12.80 -20.34
C ARG A 338 -1.77 14.16 -19.68
N LEU A 339 -2.72 14.63 -18.90
CA LEU A 339 -2.64 15.90 -18.19
C LEU A 339 -1.75 15.82 -16.95
N TRP A 340 -1.75 14.68 -16.28
CA TRP A 340 -1.07 14.46 -15.00
C TRP A 340 0.41 14.10 -15.18
N ALA A 341 0.73 13.13 -16.03
CA ALA A 341 2.09 12.65 -16.23
C ALA A 341 2.72 13.18 -17.53
N GLY A 342 1.89 13.62 -18.50
CA GLY A 342 2.33 14.12 -19.78
C GLY A 342 2.03 13.18 -20.97
N PRO A 343 2.20 13.66 -22.20
CA PRO A 343 1.80 12.92 -23.42
C PRO A 343 2.61 11.64 -23.67
N GLY A 344 3.83 11.54 -23.13
CA GLY A 344 4.68 10.35 -23.28
C GLY A 344 4.27 9.14 -22.46
N TYR A 345 3.29 9.29 -21.56
CA TYR A 345 2.88 8.24 -20.60
C TYR A 345 1.55 7.56 -20.97
N GLY A 346 1.16 7.56 -22.24
CA GLY A 346 -0.15 7.02 -22.68
C GLY A 346 -0.34 5.53 -22.34
N GLU A 347 0.69 4.71 -22.38
CA GLU A 347 0.63 3.29 -22.01
C GLU A 347 0.37 3.07 -20.51
N ALA A 348 0.72 4.02 -19.64
CA ALA A 348 0.44 3.95 -18.21
C ALA A 348 -1.07 3.85 -17.91
N TYR A 349 -1.94 4.37 -18.80
CA TYR A 349 -3.38 4.17 -18.72
C TYR A 349 -3.76 2.69 -18.83
N LEU A 350 -3.18 1.98 -19.83
CA LEU A 350 -3.44 0.55 -20.01
C LEU A 350 -2.89 -0.28 -18.86
N VAL A 351 -1.68 0.06 -18.39
CA VAL A 351 -1.09 -0.59 -17.20
C VAL A 351 -2.03 -0.47 -15.99
N ALA A 352 -2.45 0.75 -15.66
CA ALA A 352 -3.34 0.97 -14.53
C ALA A 352 -4.69 0.26 -14.71
N LEU A 353 -5.31 0.32 -15.89
CA LEU A 353 -6.61 -0.30 -16.13
C LEU A 353 -6.56 -1.83 -16.04
N MET A 354 -5.49 -2.44 -16.59
CA MET A 354 -5.30 -3.90 -16.54
C MET A 354 -5.10 -4.39 -15.11
N GLU A 355 -4.37 -3.65 -14.28
CA GLU A 355 -4.17 -4.02 -12.87
C GLU A 355 -5.39 -3.72 -12.01
N LEU A 356 -6.02 -2.55 -12.16
CA LEU A 356 -7.20 -2.15 -11.38
C LEU A 356 -8.37 -3.12 -11.53
N THR A 357 -8.58 -3.65 -12.75
CA THR A 357 -9.73 -4.52 -13.04
C THR A 357 -9.76 -5.78 -12.17
N PRO A 358 -8.74 -6.67 -12.19
CA PRO A 358 -8.72 -7.85 -11.34
C PRO A 358 -8.54 -7.50 -9.86
N PHE A 359 -7.82 -6.41 -9.58
CA PHE A 359 -7.58 -5.96 -8.21
C PHE A 359 -8.86 -5.45 -7.54
N THR A 360 -9.83 -4.92 -8.30
CA THR A 360 -11.16 -4.59 -7.80
C THR A 360 -11.87 -5.82 -7.22
N ILE A 361 -11.75 -6.98 -7.88
CA ILE A 361 -12.30 -8.24 -7.39
C ILE A 361 -11.61 -8.65 -6.08
N ASP A 362 -10.28 -8.67 -6.07
CA ASP A 362 -9.48 -9.07 -4.90
C ASP A 362 -9.76 -8.18 -3.68
N ILE A 363 -9.68 -6.85 -3.86
CA ILE A 363 -9.89 -5.90 -2.75
C ILE A 363 -11.34 -5.88 -2.26
N SER A 364 -12.33 -6.02 -3.14
CA SER A 364 -13.74 -6.06 -2.71
C SER A 364 -14.02 -7.24 -1.77
N GLN A 365 -13.29 -8.34 -1.94
CA GLN A 365 -13.38 -9.55 -1.12
C GLN A 365 -12.46 -9.53 0.12
N ASN A 366 -11.82 -8.40 0.43
CA ASN A 366 -10.83 -8.34 1.52
C ASN A 366 -11.38 -8.75 2.90
N ILE A 367 -12.69 -8.63 3.15
CA ILE A 367 -13.33 -9.18 4.36
C ILE A 367 -13.16 -10.71 4.48
N GLY A 368 -13.02 -11.42 3.37
CA GLY A 368 -12.72 -12.86 3.36
C GLY A 368 -11.36 -13.18 3.98
N LEU A 369 -10.37 -12.28 3.81
CA LEU A 369 -9.07 -12.41 4.47
C LEU A 369 -9.18 -12.25 5.98
N VAL A 370 -10.01 -11.29 6.42
CA VAL A 370 -10.32 -11.10 7.84
C VAL A 370 -10.96 -12.36 8.43
N ILE A 371 -11.91 -12.97 7.70
CA ILE A 371 -12.52 -14.23 8.11
C ILE A 371 -11.46 -15.34 8.21
N LEU A 372 -10.60 -15.52 7.20
CA LEU A 372 -9.52 -16.52 7.24
C LEU A 372 -8.56 -16.33 8.42
N GLN A 373 -8.28 -15.08 8.81
CA GLN A 373 -7.45 -14.77 9.98
C GLN A 373 -8.14 -15.18 11.29
N VAL A 374 -9.43 -14.88 11.42
CA VAL A 374 -10.21 -15.19 12.63
C VAL A 374 -10.41 -16.69 12.81
N ILE A 375 -10.62 -17.44 11.71
CA ILE A 375 -10.81 -18.91 11.77
C ILE A 375 -9.49 -19.72 11.68
N ASP A 376 -8.33 -19.02 11.75
CA ASP A 376 -6.99 -19.62 11.66
C ASP A 376 -6.72 -20.44 10.37
N ARG A 377 -7.25 -20.00 9.23
CA ARG A 377 -7.08 -20.63 7.91
C ARG A 377 -6.28 -19.78 6.92
N TYR A 378 -5.58 -18.75 7.41
CA TYR A 378 -4.82 -17.81 6.57
C TYR A 378 -3.64 -18.44 5.81
N GLY A 379 -3.10 -19.57 6.31
CA GLY A 379 -1.94 -20.24 5.70
C GLY A 379 -2.12 -20.69 4.26
N PHE A 380 -3.35 -21.02 3.84
CA PHE A 380 -3.64 -21.35 2.44
C PHE A 380 -3.42 -20.15 1.52
N ARG A 381 -3.96 -18.97 1.92
CA ARG A 381 -3.79 -17.74 1.14
C ARG A 381 -2.31 -17.36 1.00
N ALA A 382 -1.54 -17.47 2.05
CA ALA A 382 -0.11 -17.12 2.00
C ALA A 382 0.65 -17.99 0.98
N ARG A 383 0.39 -19.29 0.97
CA ARG A 383 1.01 -20.21 -0.01
C ARG A 383 0.55 -19.96 -1.44
N MET A 384 -0.77 -19.76 -1.63
CA MET A 384 -1.34 -19.43 -2.93
C MET A 384 -0.75 -18.11 -3.48
N TYR A 385 -0.64 -17.11 -2.64
CA TYR A 385 -0.11 -15.79 -3.03
C TYR A 385 1.38 -15.84 -3.40
N LEU A 386 2.16 -16.66 -2.70
CA LEU A 386 3.56 -16.93 -3.08
C LEU A 386 3.65 -17.66 -4.43
N ALA A 387 2.80 -18.65 -4.67
CA ALA A 387 2.74 -19.35 -5.96
C ALA A 387 2.34 -18.37 -7.09
N ALA A 388 1.36 -17.50 -6.82
CA ALA A 388 0.95 -16.45 -7.76
C ALA A 388 2.11 -15.48 -8.07
N ALA A 389 2.88 -15.07 -7.06
CA ALA A 389 4.04 -14.19 -7.25
C ALA A 389 5.11 -14.84 -8.14
N VAL A 390 5.42 -16.13 -7.93
CA VAL A 390 6.36 -16.87 -8.80
C VAL A 390 5.82 -17.02 -10.21
N THR A 391 4.53 -17.33 -10.37
CA THR A 391 3.89 -17.42 -11.68
C THR A 391 3.90 -16.06 -12.39
N ASN A 392 3.66 -14.98 -11.65
CA ASN A 392 3.73 -13.60 -12.19
C ASN A 392 5.10 -13.29 -12.79
N ILE A 393 6.21 -13.64 -12.12
CA ILE A 393 7.57 -13.44 -12.68
C ILE A 393 7.70 -14.10 -14.05
N VAL A 394 7.32 -15.37 -14.15
CA VAL A 394 7.44 -16.13 -15.40
C VAL A 394 6.57 -15.51 -16.49
N LEU A 395 5.32 -15.17 -16.18
CA LEU A 395 4.41 -14.52 -17.12
C LEU A 395 4.91 -13.15 -17.52
N THR A 396 5.45 -12.34 -16.59
CA THR A 396 5.99 -11.02 -16.88
C THR A 396 7.15 -11.12 -17.88
N VAL A 397 8.11 -12.03 -17.66
CA VAL A 397 9.23 -12.21 -18.59
C VAL A 397 8.74 -12.60 -19.99
N VAL A 398 7.79 -13.53 -20.10
CA VAL A 398 7.27 -14.01 -21.38
C VAL A 398 6.43 -12.95 -22.09
N LEU A 399 5.47 -12.35 -21.39
CA LEU A 399 4.54 -11.40 -21.99
C LEU A 399 5.18 -10.03 -22.26
N ALA A 400 6.11 -9.59 -21.41
CA ALA A 400 6.83 -8.34 -21.65
C ALA A 400 7.68 -8.41 -22.91
N GLN A 401 8.31 -9.54 -23.22
CA GLN A 401 9.06 -9.71 -24.49
C GLN A 401 8.18 -9.62 -25.73
N GLN A 402 6.89 -9.96 -25.62
CA GLN A 402 5.95 -9.95 -26.76
C GLN A 402 5.17 -8.63 -26.86
N MET A 403 4.77 -8.04 -25.73
CA MET A 403 3.83 -6.92 -25.65
C MET A 403 4.40 -5.70 -24.93
N GLY A 404 5.71 -5.69 -24.59
CA GLY A 404 6.34 -4.59 -23.88
C GLY A 404 5.77 -4.36 -22.48
N ILE A 405 5.62 -3.09 -22.11
CA ILE A 405 5.13 -2.65 -20.79
C ILE A 405 3.73 -3.20 -20.49
N VAL A 406 2.86 -3.22 -21.49
CA VAL A 406 1.48 -3.72 -21.38
C VAL A 406 1.47 -5.23 -21.08
N GLY A 407 2.44 -5.99 -21.60
CA GLY A 407 2.61 -7.41 -21.33
C GLY A 407 2.92 -7.70 -19.85
N ALA A 408 3.73 -6.86 -19.21
CA ALA A 408 4.00 -6.98 -17.78
C ALA A 408 2.73 -6.75 -16.93
N ALA A 409 1.96 -5.70 -17.24
CA ALA A 409 0.69 -5.43 -16.57
C ALA A 409 -0.34 -6.55 -16.79
N LEU A 410 -0.39 -7.13 -17.99
CA LEU A 410 -1.25 -8.26 -18.30
C LEU A 410 -0.85 -9.51 -17.49
N ALA A 411 0.45 -9.77 -17.31
CA ALA A 411 0.94 -10.85 -16.47
C ALA A 411 0.44 -10.74 -15.04
N THR A 412 0.57 -9.55 -14.45
CA THR A 412 0.07 -9.23 -13.12
C THR A 412 -1.45 -9.37 -13.04
N ALA A 413 -2.19 -8.89 -14.04
CA ALA A 413 -3.64 -9.04 -14.12
C ALA A 413 -4.07 -10.53 -14.15
N ILE A 414 -3.43 -11.35 -14.97
CA ILE A 414 -3.69 -12.80 -15.04
C ILE A 414 -3.37 -13.46 -13.71
N ALA A 415 -2.23 -13.16 -13.10
CA ALA A 415 -1.83 -13.73 -11.82
C ALA A 415 -2.86 -13.45 -10.71
N ILE A 416 -3.40 -12.20 -10.64
CA ILE A 416 -4.45 -11.84 -9.67
C ILE A 416 -5.76 -12.56 -10.00
N LEU A 417 -6.20 -12.58 -11.26
CA LEU A 417 -7.44 -13.24 -11.66
C LEU A 417 -7.42 -14.72 -11.34
N VAL A 418 -6.31 -15.40 -11.63
CA VAL A 418 -6.17 -16.83 -11.37
C VAL A 418 -6.07 -17.10 -9.87
N SER A 419 -5.23 -16.37 -9.15
CA SER A 419 -5.03 -16.61 -7.71
C SER A 419 -6.24 -16.18 -6.88
N SER A 420 -6.59 -14.90 -6.90
CA SER A 420 -7.67 -14.34 -6.06
C SER A 420 -9.05 -14.54 -6.69
N GLY A 421 -9.18 -14.35 -7.99
CA GLY A 421 -10.46 -14.48 -8.69
C GLY A 421 -10.94 -15.93 -8.85
N LEU A 422 -10.04 -16.90 -9.05
CA LEU A 422 -10.43 -18.30 -9.26
C LEU A 422 -10.07 -19.18 -8.06
N VAL A 423 -8.77 -19.33 -7.75
CA VAL A 423 -8.32 -20.33 -6.76
C VAL A 423 -8.83 -20.00 -5.36
N LEU A 424 -8.71 -18.74 -4.93
CA LEU A 424 -9.19 -18.30 -3.61
C LEU A 424 -10.72 -18.37 -3.51
N ASN A 425 -11.44 -18.02 -4.57
CA ASN A 425 -12.90 -18.13 -4.62
C ASN A 425 -13.38 -19.58 -4.55
N LEU A 426 -12.70 -20.50 -5.22
CA LEU A 426 -12.97 -21.94 -5.08
C LEU A 426 -12.70 -22.45 -3.67
N TYR A 427 -11.63 -21.96 -3.04
CA TYR A 427 -11.31 -22.29 -1.65
C TYR A 427 -12.37 -21.75 -0.69
N TYR A 428 -12.80 -20.50 -0.85
CA TYR A 428 -13.89 -19.91 -0.07
C TYR A 428 -15.18 -20.73 -0.19
N GLN A 429 -15.57 -21.12 -1.42
CA GLN A 429 -16.80 -21.86 -1.68
C GLN A 429 -16.75 -23.30 -1.14
N ARG A 430 -15.67 -24.06 -1.45
CA ARG A 430 -15.63 -25.50 -1.21
C ARG A 430 -15.08 -25.89 0.16
N VAL A 431 -14.17 -25.09 0.71
CA VAL A 431 -13.44 -25.45 1.94
C VAL A 431 -13.91 -24.63 3.14
N ILE A 432 -14.15 -23.34 2.93
CA ILE A 432 -14.56 -22.44 4.01
C ILE A 432 -16.09 -22.42 4.15
N GLY A 433 -16.85 -22.57 3.07
CA GLY A 433 -18.30 -22.55 3.08
C GLY A 433 -18.90 -21.13 2.93
N LEU A 434 -18.11 -20.19 2.38
CA LEU A 434 -18.63 -18.87 1.99
C LEU A 434 -19.39 -18.99 0.66
N ASP A 435 -20.56 -18.38 0.56
CA ASP A 435 -21.38 -18.40 -0.66
C ASP A 435 -20.85 -17.44 -1.72
N MET A 436 -19.83 -17.92 -2.45
CA MET A 436 -19.23 -17.16 -3.55
C MET A 436 -20.17 -16.97 -4.73
N LEU A 437 -21.11 -17.89 -4.92
CA LEU A 437 -22.08 -17.77 -6.01
C LEU A 437 -23.06 -16.62 -5.74
N ALA A 438 -23.52 -16.48 -4.51
CA ALA A 438 -24.33 -15.33 -4.09
C ALA A 438 -23.56 -14.02 -4.25
N TRP A 439 -22.28 -13.99 -3.90
CA TRP A 439 -21.43 -12.84 -4.09
C TRP A 439 -21.29 -12.46 -5.57
N TRP A 440 -20.93 -13.41 -6.45
CA TRP A 440 -20.77 -13.15 -7.89
C TRP A 440 -22.08 -12.69 -8.54
N ARG A 441 -23.20 -13.32 -8.21
CA ARG A 441 -24.53 -12.93 -8.70
C ARG A 441 -24.86 -11.49 -8.28
N SER A 442 -24.54 -11.14 -7.04
CA SER A 442 -24.76 -9.80 -6.52
C SER A 442 -23.82 -8.78 -7.17
N ALA A 443 -22.52 -9.08 -7.27
CA ALA A 443 -21.53 -8.20 -7.89
C ALA A 443 -21.83 -7.91 -9.35
N LEU A 444 -22.24 -8.92 -10.13
CA LEU A 444 -22.63 -8.75 -11.52
C LEU A 444 -23.91 -7.91 -11.67
N ARG A 445 -24.89 -8.12 -10.78
CA ARG A 445 -26.12 -7.32 -10.77
C ARG A 445 -25.85 -5.84 -10.49
N GLU A 446 -24.88 -5.55 -9.64
CA GLU A 446 -24.46 -4.19 -9.33
C GLU A 446 -23.59 -3.59 -10.44
N ALA A 447 -22.63 -4.35 -10.93
CA ALA A 447 -21.71 -3.86 -11.94
C ALA A 447 -22.37 -3.60 -13.29
N ALA A 448 -23.37 -4.39 -13.69
CA ALA A 448 -23.99 -4.27 -15.02
C ALA A 448 -24.54 -2.87 -15.33
N PRO A 449 -25.42 -2.24 -14.49
CA PRO A 449 -25.91 -0.88 -14.78
C PRO A 449 -24.81 0.17 -14.69
N MET A 450 -23.78 -0.02 -13.85
CA MET A 450 -22.66 0.89 -13.71
C MET A 450 -21.73 0.82 -14.92
N VAL A 451 -21.49 -0.38 -15.47
CA VAL A 451 -20.74 -0.57 -16.72
C VAL A 451 -21.50 0.07 -17.90
N ALA A 452 -22.82 -0.12 -17.98
CA ALA A 452 -23.63 0.53 -19.00
C ALA A 452 -23.55 2.07 -18.90
N LEU A 453 -23.58 2.61 -17.68
CA LEU A 453 -23.38 4.04 -17.43
C LEU A 453 -21.98 4.49 -17.88
N ALA A 454 -20.94 3.70 -17.60
CA ALA A 454 -19.57 4.03 -17.99
C ALA A 454 -19.39 4.03 -19.52
N ILE A 455 -19.99 3.07 -20.23
CA ILE A 455 -19.99 3.04 -21.68
C ILE A 455 -20.68 4.29 -22.25
N ALA A 456 -21.87 4.63 -21.75
CA ALA A 456 -22.60 5.82 -22.16
C ALA A 456 -21.80 7.10 -21.85
N ALA A 457 -21.22 7.20 -20.66
CA ALA A 457 -20.35 8.32 -20.27
C ALA A 457 -19.12 8.42 -21.18
N GLY A 458 -18.50 7.30 -21.55
CA GLY A 458 -17.35 7.27 -22.47
C GLY A 458 -17.68 7.79 -23.86
N VAL A 459 -18.85 7.42 -24.40
CA VAL A 459 -19.33 7.95 -25.68
C VAL A 459 -19.61 9.45 -25.60
N LEU A 460 -20.24 9.90 -24.51
CA LEU A 460 -20.54 11.33 -24.28
C LEU A 460 -19.26 12.14 -24.00
N TRP A 461 -18.24 11.53 -23.43
CA TRP A 461 -16.96 12.18 -23.13
C TRP A 461 -16.06 12.35 -24.35
N ALA A 462 -16.18 11.51 -25.37
CA ALA A 462 -15.29 11.50 -26.53
C ALA A 462 -15.06 12.89 -27.18
N PRO A 463 -16.09 13.78 -27.35
CA PRO A 463 -15.88 15.11 -27.90
C PRO A 463 -15.09 16.07 -27.01
N PHE A 464 -15.03 15.80 -25.71
CA PHE A 464 -14.37 16.64 -24.69
C PHE A 464 -12.96 16.16 -24.36
N SER A 465 -12.51 15.04 -24.96
CA SER A 465 -11.17 14.50 -24.73
C SER A 465 -10.10 15.53 -25.11
N GLY A 466 -9.14 15.74 -24.20
CA GLY A 466 -8.04 16.69 -24.41
C GLY A 466 -8.32 18.16 -24.04
N CYS A 467 -9.51 18.50 -23.53
CA CYS A 467 -9.90 19.87 -23.22
C CYS A 467 -9.27 20.49 -21.93
N GLY A 468 -8.35 19.81 -21.27
CA GLY A 468 -7.66 20.34 -20.10
C GLY A 468 -8.34 20.06 -18.75
N TRP A 469 -7.68 20.49 -17.65
CA TRP A 469 -8.05 20.14 -16.27
C TRP A 469 -9.46 20.59 -15.86
N GLY A 470 -9.90 21.77 -16.28
CA GLY A 470 -11.22 22.30 -15.89
C GLY A 470 -12.38 21.44 -16.41
N VAL A 471 -12.31 21.06 -17.69
CA VAL A 471 -13.32 20.20 -18.34
C VAL A 471 -13.28 18.78 -17.76
N LEU A 472 -12.07 18.26 -17.54
CA LEU A 472 -11.89 16.95 -16.90
C LEU A 472 -12.49 16.92 -15.49
N ALA A 473 -12.26 17.95 -14.68
CA ALA A 473 -12.81 18.04 -13.32
C ALA A 473 -14.34 18.08 -13.33
N LEU A 474 -14.95 18.84 -14.26
CA LEU A 474 -16.39 18.86 -14.44
C LEU A 474 -16.94 17.49 -14.88
N GLY A 475 -16.24 16.81 -15.80
CA GLY A 475 -16.61 15.46 -16.23
C GLY A 475 -16.56 14.46 -15.08
N ILE A 476 -15.50 14.48 -14.26
CA ILE A 476 -15.38 13.62 -13.07
C ILE A 476 -16.48 13.94 -12.04
N ALA A 477 -16.80 15.21 -11.81
CA ALA A 477 -17.87 15.60 -10.90
C ALA A 477 -19.26 15.13 -11.41
N ALA A 478 -19.53 15.28 -12.71
CA ALA A 478 -20.75 14.77 -13.34
C ALA A 478 -20.83 13.23 -13.24
N TRP A 479 -19.70 12.54 -13.47
CA TRP A 479 -19.59 11.09 -13.29
C TRP A 479 -19.90 10.67 -11.85
N ALA A 480 -19.28 11.31 -10.86
CA ALA A 480 -19.51 11.00 -9.45
C ALA A 480 -20.99 11.16 -9.05
N LEU A 481 -21.63 12.21 -9.55
CA LEU A 481 -23.06 12.43 -9.33
C LEU A 481 -23.91 11.35 -10.01
N ALA A 482 -23.69 11.09 -11.31
CA ALA A 482 -24.44 10.10 -12.07
C ALA A 482 -24.24 8.69 -11.48
N PHE A 483 -23.00 8.32 -11.14
CA PHE A 483 -22.69 7.05 -10.50
C PHE A 483 -23.41 6.91 -9.16
N THR A 484 -23.40 7.95 -8.32
CA THR A 484 -24.10 7.94 -7.02
C THR A 484 -25.60 7.77 -7.20
N LEU A 485 -26.21 8.46 -8.16
CA LEU A 485 -27.64 8.34 -8.46
C LEU A 485 -27.98 6.92 -8.95
N VAL A 486 -27.25 6.38 -9.91
CA VAL A 486 -27.44 5.01 -10.42
C VAL A 486 -27.25 4.00 -9.29
N SER A 487 -26.22 4.14 -8.49
CA SER A 487 -25.98 3.28 -7.33
C SER A 487 -27.16 3.29 -6.35
N TYR A 488 -27.67 4.47 -6.02
CA TYR A 488 -28.75 4.64 -5.06
C TYR A 488 -30.09 4.13 -5.57
N PHE A 489 -30.45 4.44 -6.81
CA PHE A 489 -31.80 4.11 -7.35
C PHE A 489 -31.90 2.71 -7.94
N LEU A 490 -30.84 2.21 -8.60
CA LEU A 490 -30.89 0.94 -9.33
C LEU A 490 -30.20 -0.23 -8.60
N CYS A 491 -29.15 0.04 -7.82
CA CYS A 491 -28.32 -1.03 -7.27
C CYS A 491 -28.51 -1.25 -5.76
N ALA A 492 -28.69 -0.15 -4.99
CA ALA A 492 -28.75 -0.23 -3.53
C ALA A 492 -30.06 -0.88 -3.04
N ASN A 493 -29.95 -1.83 -2.11
CA ASN A 493 -31.07 -2.37 -1.37
C ASN A 493 -31.55 -1.40 -0.28
N GLU A 494 -32.70 -1.67 0.37
CA GLU A 494 -33.28 -0.76 1.37
C GLU A 494 -32.32 -0.43 2.53
N ARG A 495 -31.58 -1.43 3.03
CA ARG A 495 -30.62 -1.24 4.12
C ARG A 495 -29.42 -0.38 3.67
N GLU A 496 -28.95 -0.56 2.44
CA GLU A 496 -27.89 0.24 1.87
C GLU A 496 -28.34 1.69 1.65
N ARG A 497 -29.59 1.89 1.18
CA ARG A 497 -30.20 3.24 1.08
C ARG A 497 -30.31 3.93 2.43
N GLU A 498 -30.63 3.20 3.51
CA GLU A 498 -30.62 3.74 4.87
C GLU A 498 -29.23 4.17 5.32
N LEU A 499 -28.18 3.38 5.01
CA LEU A 499 -26.80 3.76 5.27
C LEU A 499 -26.42 5.04 4.51
N PHE A 500 -26.74 5.13 3.22
CA PHE A 500 -26.51 6.33 2.43
C PHE A 500 -27.23 7.56 3.01
N ARG A 501 -28.50 7.42 3.37
CA ARG A 501 -29.27 8.51 4.03
C ARG A 501 -28.63 8.91 5.38
N GLY A 502 -28.15 7.95 6.15
CA GLY A 502 -27.47 8.19 7.43
C GLY A 502 -26.16 8.99 7.26
N ILE A 503 -25.39 8.71 6.20
CA ILE A 503 -24.17 9.46 5.85
C ILE A 503 -24.53 10.89 5.41
N VAL A 504 -25.48 11.04 4.49
CA VAL A 504 -25.93 12.36 3.99
C VAL A 504 -26.43 13.25 5.12
N ARG A 505 -27.25 12.71 6.04
CA ARG A 505 -27.72 13.46 7.21
C ARG A 505 -26.62 13.91 8.17
N ARG A 506 -25.49 13.20 8.23
CA ARG A 506 -24.32 13.59 9.06
C ARG A 506 -23.46 14.65 8.40
N VAL A 507 -23.38 14.63 7.06
CA VAL A 507 -22.55 15.56 6.28
C VAL A 507 -23.29 16.87 6.00
N ILE A 508 -24.62 16.81 5.81
CA ILE A 508 -25.46 17.98 5.56
C ILE A 508 -26.47 18.11 6.71
N PRO A 509 -26.12 18.86 7.79
CA PRO A 509 -27.06 19.13 8.87
C PRO A 509 -28.22 19.97 8.33
N GLY A 510 -29.39 19.34 8.08
CA GLY A 510 -30.56 20.01 7.56
C GLY A 510 -31.29 19.28 6.40
N ALA A 511 -30.71 18.23 5.83
CA ALA A 511 -31.41 17.36 4.89
C ALA A 511 -32.41 16.47 5.66
N ARG A 512 -33.65 16.94 5.77
CA ARG A 512 -34.80 16.16 6.26
C ARG A 512 -35.38 15.26 5.18
#